data_04e01ab3c6ef16f54067ac24567a54c1
#
_entry.id   04e01ab3c6ef16f54067ac24567a54c1
#
_cell.length_a   1.000
_cell.length_b   1.000
_cell.length_c   1.000
_cell.angle_alpha   90.00
_cell.angle_beta   90.00
_cell.angle_gamma   90.00
#
_symmetry.space_group_name_H-M   'P 1'
#
loop_
_entity.id
_entity.type
_entity.pdbx_description
1 polymer ?
#
loop_
_entity_poly.entity_id
_entity_poly.type
_entity_poly.pdbx_seq_one_letter_code
_entity_poly.pdbx_strand_id
1 'polypeptide(L)'
;MSDNLICEKDEIKDLMPYEKCMEFGAGSLTDTELVAAIIKTGTAGKTAKNLAEDILNSAGSIGLSGIIDMSVQELMDIKGIGMAKAAQLKCICELSRRIAKRQAAMRLKFSSPDTIAGYYMEDMRYLTKERLILI
;
A
#
# COMPACT_ATOMS: atom_id res chain seq x y z
N MET A 1 21.08 -4.23 28.44
CA MET A 1 20.79 -3.39 27.27
C MET A 1 20.46 -4.19 26.03
N SER A 2 21.17 -5.30 25.73
CA SER A 2 20.86 -6.18 24.60
C SER A 2 19.52 -6.93 24.76
N ASP A 3 19.10 -7.20 25.97
CA ASP A 3 17.85 -7.94 26.26
C ASP A 3 16.60 -7.13 25.95
N ASN A 4 16.64 -5.81 26.17
CA ASN A 4 15.51 -4.93 25.84
C ASN A 4 15.30 -4.78 24.31
N LEU A 5 16.38 -4.77 23.55
CA LEU A 5 16.32 -4.71 22.08
C LEU A 5 15.77 -6.00 21.47
N ILE A 6 16.02 -7.15 22.11
CA ILE A 6 15.50 -8.44 21.67
C ILE A 6 14.01 -8.54 21.97
N CYS A 7 13.58 -8.07 23.15
CA CYS A 7 12.17 -8.02 23.51
C CYS A 7 11.35 -7.12 22.60
N GLU A 8 11.87 -5.94 22.28
CA GLU A 8 11.18 -5.02 21.36
C GLU A 8 11.02 -5.61 19.95
N LYS A 9 12.02 -6.33 19.46
CA LYS A 9 11.95 -6.98 18.14
C LYS A 9 10.96 -8.14 18.12
N ASP A 10 10.86 -8.88 19.19
CA ASP A 10 9.93 -9.99 19.29
C ASP A 10 8.49 -9.47 19.47
N GLU A 11 8.29 -8.43 20.25
CA GLU A 11 6.99 -7.76 20.37
C GLU A 11 6.51 -7.19 19.04
N ILE A 12 7.41 -6.61 18.25
CA ILE A 12 7.09 -6.08 16.91
C ILE A 12 6.66 -7.20 15.95
N LYS A 13 7.23 -8.40 16.09
CA LYS A 13 6.87 -9.55 15.25
C LYS A 13 5.47 -10.08 15.54
N ASP A 14 5.01 -9.95 16.76
CA ASP A 14 3.71 -10.45 17.20
C ASP A 14 2.56 -9.47 16.89
N LEU A 15 2.88 -8.23 16.55
CA LEU A 15 1.86 -7.24 16.20
C LEU A 15 1.15 -7.60 14.89
N MET A 16 -0.16 -7.45 14.88
CA MET A 16 -0.94 -7.53 13.66
C MET A 16 -0.54 -6.42 12.69
N PRO A 17 -0.62 -6.64 11.37
CA PRO A 17 -0.17 -5.65 10.39
C PRO A 17 -0.76 -4.25 10.60
N TYR A 18 -2.04 -4.13 10.90
CA TYR A 18 -2.64 -2.82 11.12
C TYR A 18 -2.18 -2.18 12.44
N GLU A 19 -1.90 -2.97 13.47
CA GLU A 19 -1.35 -2.47 14.73
C GLU A 19 0.07 -1.91 14.52
N LYS A 20 0.87 -2.63 13.76
CA LYS A 20 2.20 -2.19 13.38
C LYS A 20 2.15 -0.89 12.58
N CYS A 21 1.17 -0.77 11.68
CA CYS A 21 0.93 0.45 10.92
C CYS A 21 0.60 1.63 11.84
N MET A 22 -0.24 1.42 12.85
CA MET A 22 -0.63 2.46 13.80
C MET A 22 0.52 2.94 14.67
N GLU A 23 1.40 2.03 15.09
CA GLU A 23 2.53 2.39 15.96
C GLU A 23 3.75 2.93 15.20
N PHE A 24 4.08 2.34 14.07
CA PHE A 24 5.33 2.63 13.34
C PHE A 24 5.11 3.26 11.97
N GLY A 25 3.86 3.43 11.55
CA GLY A 25 3.51 3.96 10.25
C GLY A 25 3.48 2.90 9.15
N ALA A 26 2.79 3.20 8.06
CA ALA A 26 2.62 2.28 6.93
C ALA A 26 3.95 1.94 6.24
N GLY A 27 4.91 2.85 6.25
CA GLY A 27 6.22 2.63 5.66
C GLY A 27 7.06 1.55 6.34
N SER A 28 6.70 1.15 7.56
CA SER A 28 7.39 0.08 8.30
C SER A 28 6.94 -1.32 7.88
N LEU A 29 5.83 -1.43 7.15
CA LEU A 29 5.25 -2.72 6.74
C LEU A 29 5.96 -3.27 5.52
N THR A 30 6.15 -4.60 5.51
CA THR A 30 6.57 -5.30 4.30
C THR A 30 5.42 -5.35 3.30
N ASP A 31 5.69 -5.72 2.06
CA ASP A 31 4.66 -5.86 1.03
C ASP A 31 3.55 -6.82 1.46
N THR A 32 3.92 -7.96 2.03
CA THR A 32 2.97 -8.95 2.57
C THR A 32 2.13 -8.35 3.69
N GLU A 33 2.75 -7.61 4.59
CA GLU A 33 2.06 -6.97 5.70
C GLU A 33 1.10 -5.87 5.23
N LEU A 34 1.48 -5.11 4.20
CA LEU A 34 0.60 -4.11 3.59
C LEU A 34 -0.66 -4.75 3.02
N VAL A 35 -0.51 -5.80 2.24
CA VAL A 35 -1.65 -6.53 1.66
C VAL A 35 -2.50 -7.15 2.78
N ALA A 36 -1.87 -7.73 3.80
CA ALA A 36 -2.57 -8.31 4.95
C ALA A 36 -3.39 -7.25 5.71
N ALA A 37 -2.84 -6.05 5.89
CA ALA A 37 -3.56 -4.95 6.54
C ALA A 37 -4.77 -4.49 5.73
N ILE A 38 -4.67 -4.50 4.41
CA ILE A 38 -5.75 -4.11 3.50
C ILE A 38 -6.90 -5.11 3.53
N ILE A 39 -6.59 -6.39 3.43
CA ILE A 39 -7.62 -7.44 3.47
C ILE A 39 -8.16 -7.70 4.87
N LYS A 40 -7.48 -7.26 5.91
CA LYS A 40 -7.81 -7.30 7.34
C LYS A 40 -7.91 -8.69 7.94
N THR A 41 -8.70 -9.57 7.36
CA THR A 41 -9.01 -10.88 7.90
C THR A 41 -8.59 -11.98 6.94
N GLY A 42 -8.15 -13.10 7.52
CA GLY A 42 -7.95 -14.32 6.76
C GLY A 42 -9.26 -15.06 6.51
N THR A 43 -9.15 -16.33 6.22
CA THR A 43 -10.28 -17.25 6.09
C THR A 43 -10.08 -18.43 7.03
N ALA A 44 -11.05 -19.35 7.06
CA ALA A 44 -10.93 -20.58 7.84
C ALA A 44 -9.66 -21.33 7.42
N GLY A 45 -8.74 -21.51 8.37
CA GLY A 45 -7.48 -22.20 8.16
C GLY A 45 -6.33 -21.36 7.61
N LYS A 46 -6.56 -20.08 7.30
CA LYS A 46 -5.48 -19.17 6.82
C LYS A 46 -5.55 -17.81 7.51
N THR A 47 -4.40 -17.33 7.98
CA THR A 47 -4.27 -15.99 8.51
C THR A 47 -4.28 -14.96 7.38
N ALA A 48 -4.52 -13.69 7.71
CA ALA A 48 -4.42 -12.61 6.74
C ALA A 48 -3.03 -12.54 6.08
N LYS A 49 -1.97 -12.80 6.83
CA LYS A 49 -0.60 -12.86 6.31
C LYS A 49 -0.42 -13.97 5.28
N ASN A 50 -0.89 -15.17 5.60
CA ASN A 50 -0.79 -16.31 4.68
C ASN A 50 -1.57 -16.06 3.39
N LEU A 51 -2.74 -15.45 3.52
CA LEU A 51 -3.57 -15.08 2.37
C LEU A 51 -2.89 -14.00 1.52
N ALA A 52 -2.24 -13.03 2.16
CA ALA A 52 -1.46 -12.00 1.47
C ALA A 52 -0.27 -12.61 0.72
N GLU A 53 0.41 -13.59 1.29
CA GLU A 53 1.48 -14.32 0.63
C GLU A 53 0.97 -15.05 -0.61
N ASP A 54 -0.19 -15.68 -0.52
CA ASP A 54 -0.81 -16.35 -1.67
C ASP A 54 -1.12 -15.35 -2.80
N ILE A 55 -1.62 -14.18 -2.45
CA ILE A 55 -1.90 -13.11 -3.43
C ILE A 55 -0.61 -12.67 -4.12
N LEU A 56 0.43 -12.40 -3.37
CA LEU A 56 1.72 -11.96 -3.92
C LEU A 56 2.39 -13.04 -4.77
N ASN A 57 2.30 -14.30 -4.36
CA ASN A 57 2.82 -15.43 -5.13
C ASN A 57 2.06 -15.58 -6.45
N SER A 58 0.75 -15.38 -6.44
CA SER A 58 -0.09 -15.40 -7.64
C SER A 58 0.20 -14.24 -8.59
N ALA A 59 0.61 -13.09 -8.03
CA ALA A 59 1.00 -11.93 -8.83
C ALA A 59 2.33 -12.11 -9.57
N GLY A 60 3.10 -13.13 -9.22
CA GLY A 60 4.35 -13.49 -9.87
C GLY A 60 5.56 -12.76 -9.29
N SER A 61 6.66 -12.78 -10.05
CA SER A 61 7.96 -12.22 -9.61
C SER A 61 7.98 -10.70 -9.49
N ILE A 62 6.96 -10.01 -9.99
CA ILE A 62 6.86 -8.54 -9.98
C ILE A 62 6.32 -8.03 -8.63
N GLY A 63 5.82 -8.93 -7.77
CA GLY A 63 5.31 -8.57 -6.45
C GLY A 63 4.07 -7.69 -6.49
N LEU A 64 4.06 -6.60 -5.74
CA LEU A 64 2.91 -5.68 -5.65
C LEU A 64 2.43 -5.19 -7.01
N SER A 65 3.35 -4.89 -7.93
CA SER A 65 2.99 -4.41 -9.27
C SER A 65 2.19 -5.44 -10.06
N GLY A 66 2.41 -6.73 -9.82
CA GLY A 66 1.68 -7.81 -10.47
C GLY A 66 0.20 -7.86 -10.11
N ILE A 67 -0.17 -7.38 -8.93
CA ILE A 67 -1.58 -7.30 -8.49
C ILE A 67 -2.38 -6.38 -9.41
N ILE A 68 -1.78 -5.31 -9.89
CA ILE A 68 -2.42 -4.35 -10.79
C ILE A 68 -2.89 -5.04 -12.08
N ASP A 69 -2.09 -5.96 -12.58
CA ASP A 69 -2.37 -6.67 -13.82
C ASP A 69 -3.35 -7.84 -13.66
N MET A 70 -3.59 -8.27 -12.43
CA MET A 70 -4.54 -9.35 -12.14
C MET A 70 -5.97 -8.88 -12.32
N SER A 71 -6.80 -9.71 -12.97
CA SER A 71 -8.23 -9.47 -13.05
C SER A 71 -8.92 -9.81 -11.74
N VAL A 72 -10.15 -9.31 -11.56
CA VAL A 72 -10.99 -9.67 -10.42
C VAL A 72 -11.17 -11.19 -10.34
N GLN A 73 -11.38 -11.84 -11.48
CA GLN A 73 -11.56 -13.28 -11.54
C GLN A 73 -10.29 -14.04 -11.10
N GLU A 74 -9.13 -13.61 -11.55
CA GLU A 74 -7.85 -14.20 -11.13
C GLU A 74 -7.63 -14.06 -9.63
N LEU A 75 -8.01 -12.93 -9.04
CA LEU A 75 -7.95 -12.73 -7.59
C LEU A 75 -8.92 -13.65 -6.87
N MET A 76 -10.13 -13.80 -7.37
CA MET A 76 -11.15 -14.67 -6.78
C MET A 76 -10.80 -16.16 -6.91
N ASP A 77 -9.96 -16.54 -7.85
CA ASP A 77 -9.47 -17.90 -8.00
C ASP A 77 -8.52 -18.29 -6.86
N ILE A 78 -7.98 -17.34 -6.16
CA ILE A 78 -7.18 -17.58 -4.96
C ILE A 78 -8.13 -18.01 -3.83
N LYS A 79 -7.86 -19.19 -3.25
CA LYS A 79 -8.68 -19.71 -2.16
C LYS A 79 -8.68 -18.76 -0.95
N GLY A 80 -9.84 -18.31 -0.59
CA GLY A 80 -10.02 -17.37 0.52
C GLY A 80 -10.29 -15.93 0.07
N ILE A 81 -10.16 -15.63 -1.21
CA ILE A 81 -10.46 -14.32 -1.78
C ILE A 81 -11.85 -14.36 -2.39
N GLY A 82 -12.81 -13.74 -1.71
CA GLY A 82 -14.14 -13.53 -2.23
C GLY A 82 -14.27 -12.21 -3.00
N MET A 83 -15.48 -11.91 -3.42
CA MET A 83 -15.78 -10.69 -4.19
C MET A 83 -15.35 -9.42 -3.45
N ALA A 84 -15.60 -9.34 -2.14
CA ALA A 84 -15.30 -8.14 -1.35
C ALA A 84 -13.79 -7.85 -1.30
N LYS A 85 -12.98 -8.86 -1.01
CA LYS A 85 -11.52 -8.71 -0.96
C LYS A 85 -10.92 -8.42 -2.33
N ALA A 86 -11.41 -9.11 -3.37
CA ALA A 86 -10.98 -8.84 -4.75
C ALA A 86 -11.29 -7.41 -5.16
N ALA A 87 -12.48 -6.93 -4.86
CA ALA A 87 -12.87 -5.54 -5.14
C ALA A 87 -12.01 -4.54 -4.38
N GLN A 88 -11.72 -4.78 -3.10
CA GLN A 88 -10.83 -3.93 -2.30
C GLN A 88 -9.44 -3.82 -2.92
N LEU A 89 -8.87 -4.93 -3.32
CA LEU A 89 -7.54 -4.94 -3.95
C LEU A 89 -7.55 -4.18 -5.27
N LYS A 90 -8.56 -4.37 -6.11
CA LYS A 90 -8.68 -3.65 -7.38
C LYS A 90 -8.91 -2.16 -7.18
N CYS A 91 -9.69 -1.77 -6.17
CA CYS A 91 -9.90 -0.36 -5.83
C CYS A 91 -8.59 0.31 -5.39
N ILE A 92 -7.77 -0.38 -4.63
CA ILE A 92 -6.47 0.14 -4.20
C ILE A 92 -5.52 0.28 -5.39
N CYS A 93 -5.52 -0.68 -6.30
CA CYS A 93 -4.75 -0.60 -7.54
C CYS A 93 -5.18 0.61 -8.38
N GLU A 94 -6.46 0.85 -8.53
CA GLU A 94 -6.99 2.01 -9.24
C GLU A 94 -6.64 3.31 -8.54
N LEU A 95 -6.73 3.36 -7.22
CA LEU A 95 -6.32 4.51 -6.42
C LEU A 95 -4.85 4.85 -6.65
N SER A 96 -3.98 3.84 -6.61
CA SER A 96 -2.55 3.99 -6.89
C SER A 96 -2.29 4.53 -8.29
N ARG A 97 -3.03 4.01 -9.28
CA ARG A 97 -2.94 4.45 -10.67
C ARG A 97 -3.31 5.93 -10.82
N ARG A 98 -4.39 6.36 -10.18
CA ARG A 98 -4.85 7.76 -10.23
C ARG A 98 -3.86 8.70 -9.56
N ILE A 99 -3.31 8.30 -8.42
CA ILE A 99 -2.28 9.07 -7.71
C ILE A 99 -1.04 9.23 -8.60
N ALA A 100 -0.55 8.14 -9.18
CA ALA A 100 0.61 8.15 -10.06
C ALA A 100 0.40 9.03 -11.30
N LYS A 101 -0.78 8.95 -11.90
CA LYS A 101 -1.17 9.76 -13.05
C LYS A 101 -1.19 11.25 -12.72
N ARG A 102 -1.75 11.60 -11.56
CA ARG A 102 -1.79 12.99 -11.09
C ARG A 102 -0.38 13.53 -10.83
N GLN A 103 0.47 12.75 -10.18
CA GLN A 103 1.86 13.12 -9.93
C GLN A 103 2.63 13.33 -11.24
N ALA A 104 2.44 12.46 -12.22
CA ALA A 104 3.05 12.59 -13.54
C ALA A 104 2.58 13.86 -14.26
N ALA A 105 1.28 14.17 -14.20
CA ALA A 105 0.73 15.40 -14.77
C ALA A 105 1.31 16.65 -14.09
N MET A 106 1.49 16.63 -12.77
CA MET A 106 2.13 17.71 -12.03
C MET A 106 3.58 17.91 -12.46
N ARG A 107 4.34 16.85 -12.63
CA ARG A 107 5.73 16.92 -13.13
C ARG A 107 5.81 17.54 -14.50
N LEU A 108 4.90 17.22 -15.40
CA LEU A 108 4.85 17.80 -16.74
C LEU A 108 4.53 19.30 -16.70
N LYS A 109 3.66 19.74 -15.79
CA LYS A 109 3.36 21.16 -15.58
C LYS A 109 4.53 21.92 -15.00
N PHE A 110 5.36 21.30 -14.19
CA PHE A 110 6.58 21.89 -13.64
C PHE A 110 7.72 22.02 -14.65
N SER A 111 7.54 21.59 -15.88
CA SER A 111 8.54 21.76 -16.95
C SER A 111 8.60 23.19 -17.50
N SER A 112 7.58 24.03 -17.27
CA SER A 112 7.53 25.43 -17.65
C SER A 112 7.66 26.34 -16.42
N PRO A 113 8.63 27.31 -16.38
CA PRO A 113 8.86 28.15 -15.23
C PRO A 113 7.64 28.97 -14.76
N ASP A 114 6.87 29.52 -15.68
CA ASP A 114 5.69 30.32 -15.38
C ASP A 114 4.56 29.46 -14.78
N THR A 115 4.44 28.24 -15.25
CA THR A 115 3.48 27.26 -14.75
C THR A 115 3.85 26.75 -13.36
N ILE A 116 5.15 26.64 -13.06
CA ILE A 116 5.66 26.22 -11.76
C ILE A 116 5.23 27.18 -10.67
N ALA A 117 5.42 28.49 -10.86
CA ALA A 117 5.11 29.49 -9.87
C ALA A 117 3.62 29.53 -9.54
N GLY A 118 2.74 29.55 -10.54
CA GLY A 118 1.29 29.58 -10.36
C GLY A 118 0.75 28.31 -9.70
N TYR A 119 1.23 27.16 -10.14
CA TYR A 119 0.81 25.87 -9.64
C TYR A 119 1.24 25.62 -8.20
N TYR A 120 2.43 26.06 -7.86
CA TYR A 120 3.00 25.95 -6.52
C TYR A 120 2.20 26.78 -5.51
N MET A 121 1.79 27.97 -5.90
CA MET A 121 0.99 28.86 -5.04
C MET A 121 -0.42 28.31 -4.79
N GLU A 122 -1.06 27.69 -5.76
CA GLU A 122 -2.37 27.05 -5.59
C GLU A 122 -2.31 25.81 -4.75
N ASP A 123 -1.36 24.91 -5.01
CA ASP A 123 -1.23 23.66 -4.27
C ASP A 123 -0.84 23.87 -2.81
N MET A 124 -0.07 24.90 -2.51
CA MET A 124 0.31 25.24 -1.14
C MET A 124 -0.90 25.62 -0.27
N ARG A 125 -2.01 26.02 -0.86
CA ARG A 125 -3.26 26.33 -0.13
C ARG A 125 -4.01 25.07 0.31
N TYR A 126 -3.84 23.96 -0.41
CA TYR A 126 -4.59 22.73 -0.20
C TYR A 126 -3.75 21.63 0.46
N LEU A 127 -2.44 21.73 0.38
CA LEU A 127 -1.56 20.76 1.00
C LEU A 127 -1.48 21.03 2.50
N THR A 128 -1.77 20.01 3.27
CA THR A 128 -1.52 20.05 4.70
C THR A 128 -0.02 20.16 4.95
N LYS A 129 0.36 20.76 6.09
CA LYS A 129 1.75 20.95 6.48
C LYS A 129 2.58 19.66 6.53
N GLU A 130 1.92 18.51 6.56
CA GLU A 130 2.54 17.19 6.59
C GLU A 130 3.03 16.72 5.23
N ARG A 131 2.56 17.34 4.15
CA ARG A 131 3.01 17.00 2.81
C ARG A 131 4.13 17.92 2.39
N LEU A 132 5.33 17.48 2.68
CA LEU A 132 6.48 18.01 1.99
C LEU A 132 6.37 17.65 0.51
N ILE A 133 6.43 18.66 -0.34
CA ILE A 133 6.51 18.45 -1.76
C ILE A 133 7.90 17.92 -2.06
N LEU A 134 7.99 16.61 -2.20
CA LEU A 134 9.18 15.96 -2.70
C LEU A 134 9.18 16.12 -4.21
N ILE A 135 9.95 17.05 -4.65
CA ILE A 135 10.18 17.27 -6.07
C ILE A 135 11.38 16.44 -6.50
#